data_ac38c57a991cb2d03640ff8a7c1eeca9
#
_entry.id   ac38c57a991cb2d03640ff8a7c1eeca9
#
_cell.length_a   1.000
_cell.length_b   1.000
_cell.length_c   1.000
_cell.angle_alpha   90.00
_cell.angle_beta   90.00
_cell.angle_gamma   90.00
#
_symmetry.space_group_name_H-M   'P 1'
#
loop_
_entity.id
_entity.type
_entity.pdbx_description
1 polymer ?
#
loop_
_entity_poly.entity_id
_entity_poly.type
_entity_poly.pdbx_seq_one_letter_code
_entity_poly.pdbx_strand_id
1 'polypeptide(L)'
;MSNQTLFTPYTLGDLTLSNRVVLAPLTRNRAGAGFVPSEFAATYYSQRASAGLLISEATQISRQGQGYQDTPGIYTPAQIDGWRQVTDAVHAKGGKIFLQLWHVGRVSHVDLQENGAAPVAPSALRAATKVFVNNRFEDVSAPRALETIELPGIVSDFRQAAANAIAAGFDGVEIHGANGYLLDQFLRDSANLRTDAYGGSIANRARLLLEVTAAVVDEIGANRTGVRLSPVSPANGVSSSDPQAQFDYVAEQLDALGVVYLHVVEGATGGPRDVAPFDFGALRQRFKNTYIANNGYDLDLATSQLAKDHADLIAFGRPFIGNPDLVERLKQGAPLSAFDPATLYGGGAAGYIDYPTLAESSVSAN
;
A
#
# COMPACT_ATOMS: atom_id res chain seq x y z
N MET A 1 -24.26 -18.06 8.39
CA MET A 1 -23.05 -18.60 7.69
C MET A 1 -21.89 -18.46 8.65
N SER A 2 -21.05 -19.46 8.81
CA SER A 2 -20.02 -19.44 9.84
C SER A 2 -18.90 -18.47 9.46
N ASN A 3 -18.45 -17.62 10.39
CA ASN A 3 -17.29 -16.70 10.26
C ASN A 3 -15.95 -17.46 10.02
N GLN A 4 -16.03 -18.77 9.84
CA GLN A 4 -14.86 -19.66 9.77
C GLN A 4 -13.97 -19.38 8.57
N THR A 5 -14.50 -18.94 7.44
CA THR A 5 -13.71 -18.75 6.21
C THR A 5 -12.62 -17.69 6.37
N LEU A 6 -12.88 -16.58 7.07
CA LEU A 6 -11.90 -15.50 7.32
C LEU A 6 -10.69 -16.00 8.13
N PHE A 7 -10.88 -17.01 8.97
CA PHE A 7 -9.84 -17.54 9.88
C PHE A 7 -9.25 -18.88 9.41
N THR A 8 -9.55 -19.32 8.18
CA THR A 8 -8.93 -20.51 7.58
C THR A 8 -7.62 -20.15 6.89
N PRO A 9 -6.64 -21.06 6.87
CA PRO A 9 -5.41 -20.88 6.11
C PRO A 9 -5.70 -20.61 4.63
N TYR A 10 -4.77 -19.88 4.00
CA TYR A 10 -4.83 -19.58 2.57
C TYR A 10 -3.44 -19.72 1.93
N THR A 11 -3.38 -20.24 0.71
CA THR A 11 -2.13 -20.33 -0.06
C THR A 11 -2.00 -19.10 -0.95
N LEU A 12 -0.97 -18.29 -0.71
CA LEU A 12 -0.62 -17.12 -1.51
C LEU A 12 0.71 -17.37 -2.21
N GLY A 13 0.69 -17.70 -3.50
CA GLY A 13 1.90 -18.13 -4.19
C GLY A 13 2.54 -19.33 -3.48
N ASP A 14 3.79 -19.17 -3.05
CA ASP A 14 4.53 -20.18 -2.30
C ASP A 14 4.34 -20.08 -0.77
N LEU A 15 3.55 -19.12 -0.30
CA LEU A 15 3.34 -18.87 1.12
C LEU A 15 2.04 -19.51 1.61
N THR A 16 2.10 -20.08 2.82
CA THR A 16 0.90 -20.48 3.58
C THR A 16 0.61 -19.40 4.62
N LEU A 17 -0.52 -18.71 4.44
CA LEU A 17 -1.04 -17.73 5.39
C LEU A 17 -1.89 -18.44 6.44
N SER A 18 -1.78 -18.03 7.70
CA SER A 18 -2.53 -18.64 8.82
C SER A 18 -4.04 -18.33 8.79
N ASN A 19 -4.42 -17.24 8.11
CA ASN A 19 -5.80 -16.78 7.94
C ASN A 19 -5.89 -15.82 6.75
N ARG A 20 -7.10 -15.31 6.47
CA ARG A 20 -7.38 -14.43 5.33
C ARG A 20 -7.45 -12.94 5.69
N VAL A 21 -7.00 -12.57 6.88
CA VAL A 21 -6.93 -11.19 7.35
C VAL A 21 -5.60 -10.59 6.94
N VAL A 22 -5.63 -9.43 6.28
CA VAL A 22 -4.43 -8.70 5.85
C VAL A 22 -4.33 -7.39 6.62
N LEU A 23 -3.16 -7.06 7.17
CA LEU A 23 -2.85 -5.70 7.60
C LEU A 23 -2.63 -4.84 6.35
N ALA A 24 -3.54 -3.92 6.07
CA ALA A 24 -3.39 -2.95 4.99
C ALA A 24 -2.22 -1.99 5.24
N PRO A 25 -1.55 -1.48 4.20
CA PRO A 25 -0.46 -0.51 4.37
C PRO A 25 -0.99 0.79 5.00
N LEU A 26 -0.34 1.21 6.08
CA LEU A 26 -0.70 2.38 6.87
C LEU A 26 0.55 3.24 7.11
N THR A 27 0.65 4.40 6.47
CA THR A 27 1.71 5.38 6.73
C THR A 27 1.58 5.93 8.15
N ARG A 28 2.67 5.84 8.94
CA ARG A 28 2.69 6.24 10.34
C ARG A 28 3.65 7.40 10.62
N ASN A 29 4.48 7.81 9.65
CA ASN A 29 5.43 8.93 9.74
C ASN A 29 6.34 8.86 10.97
N ARG A 30 7.00 7.73 11.19
CA ARG A 30 7.88 7.46 12.34
C ARG A 30 9.27 6.98 11.95
N ALA A 31 9.67 7.15 10.69
CA ALA A 31 11.04 6.85 10.30
C ALA A 31 12.03 7.82 10.97
N GLY A 32 13.18 7.31 11.34
CA GLY A 32 14.28 8.07 11.93
C GLY A 32 15.13 8.79 10.90
N ALA A 33 16.30 9.26 11.35
CA ALA A 33 17.28 9.91 10.50
C ALA A 33 17.66 9.01 9.31
N GLY A 34 17.82 9.62 8.14
CA GLY A 34 18.09 8.89 6.91
C GLY A 34 16.92 8.03 6.39
N PHE A 35 15.71 8.29 6.88
CA PHE A 35 14.49 7.54 6.53
C PHE A 35 14.60 6.04 6.84
N VAL A 36 15.35 5.72 7.89
CA VAL A 36 15.46 4.36 8.44
C VAL A 36 14.21 4.07 9.28
N PRO A 37 13.60 2.87 9.22
CA PRO A 37 12.52 2.49 10.12
C PRO A 37 12.90 2.77 11.58
N SER A 38 11.96 3.31 12.37
CA SER A 38 12.24 3.63 13.78
C SER A 38 12.52 2.37 14.62
N GLU A 39 13.15 2.53 15.75
CA GLU A 39 13.36 1.47 16.75
C GLU A 39 12.06 0.77 17.19
N PHE A 40 10.92 1.46 17.10
CA PHE A 40 9.60 0.92 17.43
C PHE A 40 8.98 0.07 16.32
N ALA A 41 9.47 0.17 15.08
CA ALA A 41 8.85 -0.48 13.93
C ALA A 41 8.82 -2.01 14.08
N ALA A 42 9.91 -2.61 14.55
CA ALA A 42 9.98 -4.05 14.80
C ALA A 42 8.89 -4.53 15.79
N THR A 43 8.68 -3.77 16.87
CA THR A 43 7.60 -4.05 17.85
C THR A 43 6.22 -3.88 17.20
N TYR A 44 6.00 -2.77 16.49
CA TYR A 44 4.71 -2.46 15.85
C TYR A 44 4.24 -3.57 14.90
N TYR A 45 5.11 -3.99 13.99
CA TYR A 45 4.77 -5.03 13.02
C TYR A 45 4.67 -6.42 13.68
N SER A 46 5.58 -6.75 14.59
CA SER A 46 5.53 -8.05 15.28
C SER A 46 4.34 -8.22 16.22
N GLN A 47 3.80 -7.13 16.80
CA GLN A 47 2.54 -7.17 17.55
C GLN A 47 1.35 -7.60 16.68
N ARG A 48 1.42 -7.34 15.37
CA ARG A 48 0.36 -7.62 14.39
C ARG A 48 0.60 -8.89 13.57
N ALA A 49 1.61 -9.68 13.93
CA ALA A 49 2.01 -10.89 13.20
C ALA A 49 0.96 -12.03 13.21
N SER A 50 -0.13 -11.88 13.95
CA SER A 50 -1.29 -12.78 13.87
C SER A 50 -2.11 -12.61 12.58
N ALA A 51 -1.96 -11.50 11.85
CA ALA A 51 -2.53 -11.34 10.51
C ALA A 51 -1.93 -12.39 9.56
N GLY A 52 -2.75 -12.90 8.61
CA GLY A 52 -2.27 -13.83 7.61
C GLY A 52 -1.17 -13.23 6.74
N LEU A 53 -1.31 -11.94 6.38
CA LEU A 53 -0.30 -11.17 5.67
C LEU A 53 -0.22 -9.76 6.27
N LEU A 54 0.99 -9.26 6.47
CA LEU A 54 1.23 -7.85 6.75
C LEU A 54 1.73 -7.16 5.48
N ILE A 55 1.17 -5.99 5.16
CA ILE A 55 1.75 -5.10 4.15
C ILE A 55 2.27 -3.87 4.91
N SER A 56 3.56 -3.57 4.74
CA SER A 56 4.20 -2.46 5.44
C SER A 56 3.59 -1.11 5.04
N GLU A 57 3.86 -0.09 5.83
CA GLU A 57 3.64 1.28 5.37
C GLU A 57 4.35 1.55 4.05
N ALA A 58 3.80 2.49 3.27
CA ALA A 58 4.37 2.91 2.00
C ALA A 58 5.81 3.39 2.18
N THR A 59 6.74 2.78 1.44
CA THR A 59 8.18 2.91 1.59
C THR A 59 8.78 3.44 0.29
N GLN A 60 9.43 4.58 0.35
CA GLN A 60 9.95 5.27 -0.83
C GLN A 60 11.11 4.50 -1.47
N ILE A 61 11.03 4.34 -2.80
CA ILE A 61 12.01 3.60 -3.61
C ILE A 61 13.28 4.40 -3.90
N SER A 62 13.21 5.73 -3.77
CA SER A 62 14.31 6.66 -4.01
C SER A 62 14.06 7.95 -3.21
N ARG A 63 15.05 8.82 -3.16
CA ARG A 63 14.91 10.13 -2.51
C ARG A 63 13.86 11.01 -3.22
N GLN A 64 13.77 10.92 -4.54
CA GLN A 64 12.76 11.61 -5.34
C GLN A 64 11.34 11.14 -5.02
N GLY A 65 11.18 9.88 -4.59
CA GLY A 65 9.89 9.29 -4.25
C GLY A 65 9.24 9.81 -2.96
N GLN A 66 9.91 10.67 -2.18
CA GLN A 66 9.41 11.19 -0.91
C GLN A 66 8.34 12.28 -1.10
N GLY A 67 7.25 12.20 -0.33
CA GLY A 67 6.21 13.25 -0.32
C GLY A 67 5.68 13.57 1.07
N TYR A 68 6.13 12.87 2.09
CA TYR A 68 5.72 13.10 3.47
C TYR A 68 6.93 13.05 4.38
N GLN A 69 6.85 13.81 5.47
CA GLN A 69 7.88 13.84 6.50
C GLN A 69 7.96 12.48 7.19
N ASP A 70 9.16 12.05 7.56
CA ASP A 70 9.43 10.85 8.36
C ASP A 70 8.79 9.55 7.82
N THR A 71 8.74 9.41 6.49
CA THR A 71 8.39 8.15 5.82
C THR A 71 9.64 7.34 5.51
N PRO A 72 9.61 6.00 5.67
CA PRO A 72 10.79 5.17 5.47
C PRO A 72 11.15 5.00 4.00
N GLY A 73 12.42 4.67 3.74
CA GLY A 73 12.94 4.30 2.43
C GLY A 73 13.45 2.86 2.38
N ILE A 74 13.83 2.41 1.16
CA ILE A 74 14.42 1.09 0.89
C ILE A 74 15.55 1.17 -0.15
N TYR A 75 16.26 2.27 -0.22
CA TYR A 75 17.28 2.56 -1.25
C TYR A 75 18.69 2.77 -0.69
N THR A 76 18.88 2.66 0.63
CA THR A 76 20.22 2.72 1.26
C THR A 76 20.49 1.49 2.12
N PRO A 77 21.77 1.12 2.33
CA PRO A 77 22.13 0.00 3.21
C PRO A 77 21.55 0.13 4.63
N ALA A 78 21.57 1.33 5.22
CA ALA A 78 21.04 1.57 6.55
C ALA A 78 19.51 1.33 6.64
N GLN A 79 18.78 1.69 5.58
CA GLN A 79 17.33 1.41 5.49
C GLN A 79 17.08 -0.11 5.37
N ILE A 80 17.85 -0.82 4.56
CA ILE A 80 17.78 -2.28 4.41
C ILE A 80 18.02 -2.96 5.77
N ASP A 81 19.05 -2.54 6.51
CA ASP A 81 19.37 -3.09 7.83
C ASP A 81 18.28 -2.77 8.86
N GLY A 82 17.70 -1.57 8.81
CA GLY A 82 16.56 -1.19 9.65
C GLY A 82 15.32 -2.05 9.38
N TRP A 83 15.00 -2.30 8.12
CA TRP A 83 13.89 -3.17 7.74
C TRP A 83 14.15 -4.64 8.09
N ARG A 84 15.40 -5.11 8.05
CA ARG A 84 15.74 -6.49 8.48
C ARG A 84 15.36 -6.73 9.94
N GLN A 85 15.52 -5.77 10.83
CA GLN A 85 15.06 -5.89 12.21
C GLN A 85 13.54 -6.10 12.31
N VAL A 86 12.78 -5.46 11.41
CA VAL A 86 11.32 -5.59 11.34
C VAL A 86 10.94 -6.99 10.84
N THR A 87 11.52 -7.43 9.73
CA THR A 87 11.21 -8.75 9.13
C THR A 87 11.58 -9.89 10.06
N ASP A 88 12.74 -9.82 10.71
CA ASP A 88 13.18 -10.80 11.71
C ASP A 88 12.20 -10.91 12.88
N ALA A 89 11.72 -9.76 13.39
CA ALA A 89 10.76 -9.73 14.51
C ALA A 89 9.38 -10.28 14.12
N VAL A 90 8.94 -10.04 12.88
CA VAL A 90 7.68 -10.59 12.35
C VAL A 90 7.81 -12.11 12.12
N HIS A 91 8.89 -12.55 11.49
CA HIS A 91 9.16 -13.96 11.21
C HIS A 91 9.35 -14.78 12.48
N ALA A 92 9.97 -14.20 13.52
CA ALA A 92 10.09 -14.85 14.84
C ALA A 92 8.74 -15.21 15.47
N LYS A 93 7.65 -14.53 15.06
CA LYS A 93 6.26 -14.83 15.44
C LYS A 93 5.49 -15.62 14.38
N GLY A 94 6.17 -16.11 13.33
CA GLY A 94 5.55 -16.86 12.23
C GLY A 94 4.75 -16.03 11.24
N GLY A 95 4.79 -14.69 11.33
CA GLY A 95 4.10 -13.77 10.42
C GLY A 95 4.72 -13.73 9.03
N LYS A 96 3.97 -13.22 8.06
CA LYS A 96 4.39 -12.97 6.69
C LYS A 96 4.26 -11.49 6.38
N ILE A 97 5.26 -10.88 5.74
CA ILE A 97 5.28 -9.44 5.50
C ILE A 97 5.79 -9.08 4.10
N PHE A 98 5.03 -8.24 3.40
CA PHE A 98 5.38 -7.61 2.12
C PHE A 98 5.70 -6.13 2.33
N LEU A 99 6.67 -5.60 1.58
CA LEU A 99 7.01 -4.18 1.58
C LEU A 99 6.19 -3.44 0.52
N GLN A 100 5.47 -2.36 0.87
CA GLN A 100 4.83 -1.52 -0.12
C GLN A 100 5.82 -0.53 -0.74
N LEU A 101 6.14 -0.71 -2.03
CA LEU A 101 7.03 0.17 -2.81
C LEU A 101 6.29 1.42 -3.29
N TRP A 102 6.87 2.60 -3.05
CA TRP A 102 6.18 3.86 -3.21
C TRP A 102 7.00 4.94 -3.89
N HIS A 103 6.37 5.66 -4.80
CA HIS A 103 6.81 6.94 -5.32
C HIS A 103 5.61 7.87 -5.38
N VAL A 104 5.65 8.98 -4.66
CA VAL A 104 4.47 9.86 -4.51
C VAL A 104 4.12 10.68 -5.75
N GLY A 105 5.05 10.83 -6.69
CA GLY A 105 4.86 11.70 -7.85
C GLY A 105 4.66 13.15 -7.45
N ARG A 106 3.58 13.78 -7.90
CA ARG A 106 3.24 15.19 -7.64
C ARG A 106 2.75 15.48 -6.21
N VAL A 107 2.58 14.45 -5.37
CA VAL A 107 2.11 14.62 -4.00
C VAL A 107 3.31 14.85 -3.08
N SER A 108 4.01 15.96 -3.29
CA SER A 108 5.22 16.35 -2.55
C SER A 108 5.38 17.88 -2.48
N HIS A 109 6.40 18.30 -1.75
CA HIS A 109 6.77 19.71 -1.60
C HIS A 109 8.26 19.87 -1.86
N VAL A 110 8.69 21.03 -2.38
CA VAL A 110 10.11 21.31 -2.66
C VAL A 110 10.98 21.13 -1.42
N ASP A 111 10.49 21.44 -0.22
CA ASP A 111 11.22 21.25 1.04
C ASP A 111 11.41 19.78 1.44
N LEU A 112 10.69 18.86 0.80
CA LEU A 112 10.85 17.41 0.95
C LEU A 112 11.73 16.81 -0.14
N GLN A 113 12.12 17.58 -1.15
CA GLN A 113 12.95 17.11 -2.25
C GLN A 113 14.39 17.60 -2.12
N GLU A 114 15.34 16.83 -2.67
CA GLU A 114 16.75 17.20 -2.65
C GLU A 114 16.97 18.54 -3.36
N ASN A 115 17.75 19.42 -2.73
CA ASN A 115 18.09 20.75 -3.26
C ASN A 115 16.89 21.61 -3.63
N GLY A 116 15.73 21.38 -3.01
CA GLY A 116 14.49 22.11 -3.32
C GLY A 116 13.95 21.85 -4.72
N ALA A 117 14.25 20.69 -5.31
CA ALA A 117 13.78 20.33 -6.65
C ALA A 117 12.25 20.25 -6.71
N ALA A 118 11.67 20.50 -7.88
CA ALA A 118 10.25 20.29 -8.09
C ALA A 118 9.90 18.79 -8.03
N PRO A 119 8.76 18.40 -7.42
CA PRO A 119 8.23 17.06 -7.56
C PRO A 119 8.03 16.67 -9.02
N VAL A 120 7.94 15.39 -9.30
CA VAL A 120 7.77 14.89 -10.69
C VAL A 120 6.37 14.28 -10.88
N ALA A 121 5.88 14.31 -12.11
CA ALA A 121 4.56 13.81 -12.49
C ALA A 121 4.52 13.42 -13.97
N PRO A 122 3.47 12.73 -14.45
CA PRO A 122 3.29 12.55 -15.90
C PRO A 122 3.14 13.87 -16.65
N SER A 123 2.52 14.88 -16.02
CA SER A 123 2.29 16.23 -16.57
C SER A 123 2.47 17.27 -15.47
N ALA A 124 2.83 18.51 -15.83
CA ALA A 124 3.08 19.59 -14.88
C ALA A 124 1.77 20.15 -14.26
N LEU A 125 0.96 19.29 -13.68
CA LEU A 125 -0.32 19.60 -13.04
C LEU A 125 -0.23 19.40 -11.53
N ARG A 126 -0.34 20.50 -10.78
CA ARG A 126 -0.35 20.45 -9.31
C ARG A 126 -1.58 19.69 -8.79
N ALA A 127 -1.41 18.80 -7.82
CA ALA A 127 -2.52 18.15 -7.16
C ALA A 127 -3.27 19.12 -6.25
N ALA A 128 -4.59 18.96 -6.15
CA ALA A 128 -5.43 19.71 -5.21
C ALA A 128 -5.41 19.01 -3.83
N THR A 129 -4.24 19.03 -3.18
CA THR A 129 -4.02 18.38 -1.88
C THR A 129 -2.96 19.12 -1.07
N LYS A 130 -2.82 18.78 0.20
CA LYS A 130 -1.82 19.32 1.12
C LYS A 130 -0.94 18.23 1.68
N VAL A 131 0.29 18.58 2.01
CA VAL A 131 1.22 17.75 2.77
C VAL A 131 1.63 18.47 4.05
N PHE A 132 1.97 17.70 5.09
CA PHE A 132 2.51 18.26 6.31
C PHE A 132 4.03 18.44 6.13
N VAL A 133 4.49 19.69 6.19
CA VAL A 133 5.88 20.09 6.04
C VAL A 133 6.11 21.38 6.85
N ASN A 134 7.30 21.58 7.41
CA ASN A 134 7.62 22.76 8.22
C ASN A 134 6.62 23.00 9.38
N ASN A 135 6.15 21.92 10.00
CA ASN A 135 5.18 21.91 11.12
C ASN A 135 3.80 22.50 10.77
N ARG A 136 3.40 22.50 9.51
CA ARG A 136 2.07 22.94 9.05
C ARG A 136 1.63 22.22 7.78
N PHE A 137 0.33 22.28 7.47
CA PHE A 137 -0.20 21.80 6.20
C PHE A 137 0.01 22.85 5.11
N GLU A 138 0.82 22.51 4.10
CA GLU A 138 1.07 23.33 2.92
C GLU A 138 0.47 22.69 1.67
N ASP A 139 0.09 23.50 0.71
CA ASP A 139 -0.25 22.99 -0.62
C ASP A 139 0.98 22.32 -1.23
N VAL A 140 0.79 21.19 -1.91
CA VAL A 140 1.89 20.53 -2.63
C VAL A 140 2.50 21.49 -3.65
N SER A 141 3.79 21.36 -3.92
CA SER A 141 4.47 22.19 -4.91
C SER A 141 4.05 21.84 -6.34
N ALA A 142 4.15 22.79 -7.26
CA ALA A 142 3.93 22.52 -8.68
C ALA A 142 4.97 21.49 -9.17
N PRO A 143 4.55 20.38 -9.77
CA PRO A 143 5.48 19.39 -10.28
C PRO A 143 6.02 19.82 -11.65
N ARG A 144 7.15 19.22 -12.05
CA ARG A 144 7.56 19.16 -13.45
C ARG A 144 7.09 17.85 -14.10
N ALA A 145 6.86 17.88 -15.40
CA ALA A 145 6.64 16.65 -16.15
C ALA A 145 7.95 15.83 -16.23
N LEU A 146 7.83 14.51 -16.08
CA LEU A 146 8.93 13.58 -16.39
C LEU A 146 9.16 13.55 -17.90
N GLU A 147 10.40 13.70 -18.32
CA GLU A 147 10.78 13.43 -19.70
C GLU A 147 10.73 11.93 -19.99
N THR A 148 10.43 11.53 -21.22
CA THR A 148 10.32 10.11 -21.60
C THR A 148 11.62 9.34 -21.30
N ILE A 149 12.76 9.99 -21.46
CA ILE A 149 14.08 9.40 -21.18
C ILE A 149 14.35 9.14 -19.69
N GLU A 150 13.58 9.75 -18.77
CA GLU A 150 13.71 9.54 -17.33
C GLU A 150 12.93 8.29 -16.84
N LEU A 151 11.91 7.85 -17.59
CA LEU A 151 11.02 6.78 -17.17
C LEU A 151 11.72 5.43 -16.96
N PRO A 152 12.71 5.01 -17.77
CA PRO A 152 13.51 3.82 -17.47
C PRO A 152 14.26 3.89 -16.12
N GLY A 153 14.65 5.10 -15.68
CA GLY A 153 15.23 5.32 -14.35
C GLY A 153 14.23 5.00 -13.22
N ILE A 154 12.97 5.45 -13.36
CA ILE A 154 11.91 5.12 -12.40
C ILE A 154 11.67 3.60 -12.34
N VAL A 155 11.61 2.92 -13.50
CA VAL A 155 11.49 1.46 -13.56
C VAL A 155 12.65 0.77 -12.83
N SER A 156 13.88 1.24 -13.05
CA SER A 156 15.09 0.74 -12.38
C SER A 156 15.04 0.95 -10.87
N ASP A 157 14.53 2.10 -10.39
CA ASP A 157 14.40 2.38 -8.96
C ASP A 157 13.42 1.42 -8.28
N PHE A 158 12.27 1.12 -8.89
CA PHE A 158 11.34 0.10 -8.39
C PHE A 158 11.95 -1.30 -8.36
N ARG A 159 12.66 -1.69 -9.43
CA ARG A 159 13.38 -2.96 -9.51
C ARG A 159 14.40 -3.10 -8.40
N GLN A 160 15.26 -2.09 -8.22
CA GLN A 160 16.29 -2.09 -7.17
C GLN A 160 15.67 -2.10 -5.76
N ALA A 161 14.58 -1.35 -5.55
CA ALA A 161 13.87 -1.34 -4.28
C ALA A 161 13.25 -2.72 -3.96
N ALA A 162 12.76 -3.45 -4.96
CA ALA A 162 12.29 -4.82 -4.79
C ALA A 162 13.44 -5.78 -4.39
N ALA A 163 14.60 -5.70 -5.06
CA ALA A 163 15.79 -6.47 -4.68
C ALA A 163 16.22 -6.16 -3.24
N ASN A 164 16.24 -4.88 -2.85
CA ASN A 164 16.57 -4.43 -1.51
C ASN A 164 15.56 -4.94 -0.46
N ALA A 165 14.26 -4.99 -0.79
CA ALA A 165 13.23 -5.55 0.09
C ALA A 165 13.48 -7.05 0.37
N ILE A 166 13.83 -7.83 -0.64
CA ILE A 166 14.19 -9.24 -0.46
C ILE A 166 15.47 -9.36 0.39
N ALA A 167 16.49 -8.51 0.14
CA ALA A 167 17.71 -8.47 0.95
C ALA A 167 17.45 -8.08 2.42
N ALA A 168 16.39 -7.28 2.68
CA ALA A 168 15.92 -6.95 4.01
C ALA A 168 15.04 -8.05 4.65
N GLY A 169 14.79 -9.18 3.97
CA GLY A 169 14.06 -10.33 4.50
C GLY A 169 12.55 -10.30 4.27
N PHE A 170 11.99 -9.38 3.48
CA PHE A 170 10.56 -9.41 3.15
C PHE A 170 10.21 -10.65 2.33
N ASP A 171 9.02 -11.19 2.56
CA ASP A 171 8.48 -12.34 1.80
C ASP A 171 8.11 -11.95 0.35
N GLY A 172 7.88 -10.66 0.10
CA GLY A 172 7.58 -10.09 -1.22
C GLY A 172 7.36 -8.58 -1.15
N VAL A 173 6.85 -8.00 -2.24
CA VAL A 173 6.55 -6.56 -2.33
C VAL A 173 5.16 -6.30 -2.88
N GLU A 174 4.61 -5.14 -2.52
CA GLU A 174 3.40 -4.58 -3.13
C GLU A 174 3.76 -3.30 -3.87
N ILE A 175 3.51 -3.24 -5.18
CA ILE A 175 3.68 -2.03 -5.98
C ILE A 175 2.50 -1.11 -5.73
N HIS A 176 2.77 0.11 -5.28
CA HIS A 176 1.72 1.10 -4.98
C HIS A 176 1.27 1.82 -6.26
N GLY A 177 0.27 1.25 -6.95
CA GLY A 177 -0.38 1.83 -8.14
C GLY A 177 -1.73 2.50 -7.85
N ALA A 178 -1.90 3.11 -6.67
CA ALA A 178 -3.17 3.58 -6.15
C ALA A 178 -3.09 5.00 -5.56
N ASN A 179 -4.23 5.53 -5.12
CA ASN A 179 -4.38 6.71 -4.27
C ASN A 179 -3.81 8.02 -4.85
N GLY A 180 -3.70 8.13 -6.17
CA GLY A 180 -3.21 9.34 -6.83
C GLY A 180 -1.71 9.57 -6.69
N TYR A 181 -0.90 8.52 -6.41
CA TYR A 181 0.55 8.58 -6.44
C TYR A 181 1.10 8.32 -7.84
N LEU A 182 2.42 8.30 -8.04
CA LEU A 182 3.04 8.39 -9.37
C LEU A 182 2.44 7.42 -10.40
N LEU A 183 2.38 6.12 -10.10
CA LEU A 183 1.89 5.13 -11.05
C LEU A 183 0.39 5.31 -11.34
N ASP A 184 -0.42 5.66 -10.31
CA ASP A 184 -1.83 6.00 -10.50
C ASP A 184 -2.01 7.32 -11.27
N GLN A 185 -1.12 8.31 -11.08
CA GLN A 185 -1.13 9.56 -11.87
C GLN A 185 -0.95 9.27 -13.37
N PHE A 186 -0.09 8.31 -13.73
CA PHE A 186 0.06 7.89 -15.13
C PHE A 186 -1.20 7.22 -15.67
N LEU A 187 -1.91 6.42 -14.88
CA LEU A 187 -3.16 5.75 -15.25
C LEU A 187 -4.29 6.75 -15.56
N ARG A 188 -4.35 7.87 -14.82
CA ARG A 188 -5.49 8.78 -14.80
C ARG A 188 -5.39 9.88 -15.86
N ASP A 189 -6.37 9.96 -16.75
CA ASP A 189 -6.44 11.01 -17.78
C ASP A 189 -6.60 12.43 -17.21
N SER A 190 -7.14 12.58 -15.98
CA SER A 190 -7.16 13.88 -15.28
C SER A 190 -5.78 14.37 -14.84
N ALA A 191 -4.79 13.48 -14.73
CA ALA A 191 -3.43 13.81 -14.28
C ALA A 191 -2.37 13.61 -15.36
N ASN A 192 -2.66 12.82 -16.40
CA ASN A 192 -1.76 12.46 -17.49
C ASN A 192 -2.27 13.04 -18.81
N LEU A 193 -1.72 14.18 -19.21
CA LEU A 193 -1.99 14.86 -20.47
C LEU A 193 -0.88 14.63 -21.52
N ARG A 194 -0.06 13.60 -21.35
CA ARG A 194 1.03 13.27 -22.25
C ARG A 194 0.49 12.87 -23.63
N THR A 195 1.27 13.17 -24.66
CA THR A 195 0.98 12.81 -26.07
C THR A 195 1.98 11.81 -26.65
N ASP A 196 2.93 11.36 -25.81
CA ASP A 196 3.90 10.30 -26.16
C ASP A 196 3.37 8.89 -25.85
N ALA A 197 4.25 7.89 -25.87
CA ALA A 197 3.91 6.50 -25.64
C ALA A 197 3.39 6.19 -24.20
N TYR A 198 3.40 7.17 -23.28
CA TYR A 198 2.94 7.02 -21.90
C TYR A 198 1.65 7.83 -21.61
N GLY A 199 0.99 8.35 -22.64
CA GLY A 199 -0.25 9.13 -22.50
C GLY A 199 -1.27 8.85 -23.58
N GLY A 200 -2.46 9.46 -23.47
CA GLY A 200 -3.57 9.31 -24.40
C GLY A 200 -4.35 8.01 -24.19
N SER A 201 -4.06 6.95 -24.93
CA SER A 201 -4.82 5.68 -24.84
C SER A 201 -4.68 4.98 -23.48
N ILE A 202 -5.64 4.12 -23.14
CA ILE A 202 -5.62 3.28 -21.94
C ILE A 202 -4.30 2.49 -21.87
N ALA A 203 -3.89 1.84 -22.94
CA ALA A 203 -2.66 1.07 -23.01
C ALA A 203 -1.41 1.93 -22.74
N ASN A 204 -1.35 3.13 -23.28
CA ASN A 204 -0.23 4.05 -23.07
C ASN A 204 -0.19 4.54 -21.61
N ARG A 205 -1.34 4.90 -21.03
CA ARG A 205 -1.40 5.34 -19.64
C ARG A 205 -1.03 4.21 -18.65
N ALA A 206 -1.33 2.96 -18.98
CA ALA A 206 -0.96 1.79 -18.17
C ALA A 206 0.52 1.39 -18.30
N ARG A 207 1.20 1.84 -19.35
CA ARG A 207 2.55 1.39 -19.72
C ARG A 207 3.56 1.44 -18.59
N LEU A 208 3.67 2.57 -17.88
CA LEU A 208 4.66 2.71 -16.80
C LEU A 208 4.39 1.72 -15.66
N LEU A 209 3.14 1.55 -15.22
CA LEU A 209 2.79 0.57 -14.19
C LEU A 209 3.18 -0.86 -14.63
N LEU A 210 2.90 -1.21 -15.89
CA LEU A 210 3.18 -2.54 -16.43
C LEU A 210 4.69 -2.79 -16.58
N GLU A 211 5.46 -1.80 -17.05
CA GLU A 211 6.92 -1.89 -17.15
C GLU A 211 7.57 -2.02 -15.77
N VAL A 212 7.12 -1.24 -14.79
CA VAL A 212 7.55 -1.38 -13.37
C VAL A 212 7.23 -2.77 -12.85
N THR A 213 5.99 -3.24 -13.06
CA THR A 213 5.58 -4.56 -12.58
C THR A 213 6.39 -5.68 -13.23
N ALA A 214 6.59 -5.62 -14.54
CA ALA A 214 7.41 -6.60 -15.26
C ALA A 214 8.85 -6.62 -14.74
N ALA A 215 9.47 -5.45 -14.54
CA ALA A 215 10.83 -5.35 -14.02
C ALA A 215 10.98 -5.90 -12.58
N VAL A 216 9.95 -5.68 -11.74
CA VAL A 216 9.92 -6.25 -10.37
C VAL A 216 9.70 -7.76 -10.42
N VAL A 217 8.80 -8.26 -11.29
CA VAL A 217 8.59 -9.70 -11.50
C VAL A 217 9.85 -10.39 -12.01
N ASP A 218 10.56 -9.78 -12.94
CA ASP A 218 11.85 -10.30 -13.46
C ASP A 218 12.93 -10.36 -12.36
N GLU A 219 12.89 -9.44 -11.40
CA GLU A 219 13.89 -9.36 -10.33
C GLU A 219 13.62 -10.34 -9.19
N ILE A 220 12.39 -10.42 -8.70
CA ILE A 220 12.07 -11.17 -7.47
C ILE A 220 11.06 -12.31 -7.66
N GLY A 221 10.48 -12.45 -8.84
CA GLY A 221 9.47 -13.45 -9.18
C GLY A 221 8.02 -12.98 -8.99
N ALA A 222 7.13 -13.49 -9.82
CA ALA A 222 5.69 -13.16 -9.80
C ALA A 222 5.02 -13.58 -8.47
N ASN A 223 5.44 -14.73 -7.88
CA ASN A 223 4.93 -15.23 -6.60
C ASN A 223 5.22 -14.32 -5.40
N ARG A 224 6.08 -13.30 -5.57
CA ARG A 224 6.47 -12.33 -4.55
C ARG A 224 6.07 -10.90 -4.89
N THR A 225 5.32 -10.70 -5.98
CA THR A 225 4.94 -9.38 -6.47
C THR A 225 3.43 -9.22 -6.45
N GLY A 226 2.93 -8.29 -5.63
CA GLY A 226 1.54 -7.83 -5.62
C GLY A 226 1.43 -6.41 -6.14
N VAL A 227 0.23 -6.01 -6.54
CA VAL A 227 -0.06 -4.64 -7.01
C VAL A 227 -1.28 -4.09 -6.30
N ARG A 228 -1.23 -2.83 -5.84
CA ARG A 228 -2.37 -2.15 -5.26
C ARG A 228 -2.95 -1.12 -6.21
N LEU A 229 -4.30 -1.13 -6.37
CA LEU A 229 -5.07 -0.21 -7.21
C LEU A 229 -6.22 0.44 -6.43
N SER A 230 -6.70 1.59 -6.91
CA SER A 230 -7.85 2.32 -6.33
C SER A 230 -8.75 2.91 -7.43
N PRO A 231 -9.51 2.09 -8.16
CA PRO A 231 -10.14 2.47 -9.43
C PRO A 231 -10.98 3.75 -9.41
N VAL A 232 -11.73 3.98 -8.35
CA VAL A 232 -12.65 5.13 -8.23
C VAL A 232 -12.33 6.07 -7.08
N SER A 233 -11.20 5.88 -6.40
CA SER A 233 -10.79 6.79 -5.32
C SER A 233 -10.38 8.15 -5.88
N PRO A 234 -10.96 9.25 -5.39
CA PRO A 234 -10.58 10.61 -5.79
C PRO A 234 -9.36 11.12 -5.00
N ALA A 235 -8.65 10.24 -4.28
CA ALA A 235 -7.51 10.61 -3.45
C ALA A 235 -6.47 11.40 -4.24
N ASN A 236 -5.97 12.50 -3.65
CA ASN A 236 -4.99 13.39 -4.26
C ASN A 236 -5.41 14.00 -5.62
N GLY A 237 -6.73 14.13 -5.82
CA GLY A 237 -7.31 14.85 -6.97
C GLY A 237 -7.13 14.14 -8.30
N VAL A 238 -7.19 12.81 -8.35
CA VAL A 238 -7.19 12.04 -9.59
C VAL A 238 -8.59 11.52 -9.93
N SER A 239 -8.87 11.38 -11.23
CA SER A 239 -10.07 10.73 -11.75
C SER A 239 -9.78 10.14 -13.14
N SER A 240 -10.64 9.24 -13.61
CA SER A 240 -10.63 8.70 -14.96
C SER A 240 -11.96 8.95 -15.65
N SER A 241 -11.95 9.26 -16.93
CA SER A 241 -13.16 9.41 -17.74
C SER A 241 -13.89 8.07 -17.94
N ASP A 242 -13.15 6.97 -18.02
CA ASP A 242 -13.68 5.60 -18.10
C ASP A 242 -12.86 4.70 -17.16
N PRO A 243 -13.19 4.69 -15.86
CA PRO A 243 -12.45 3.88 -14.89
C PRO A 243 -12.62 2.38 -15.12
N GLN A 244 -13.80 1.91 -15.56
CA GLN A 244 -14.02 0.48 -15.76
C GLN A 244 -13.11 -0.06 -16.87
N ALA A 245 -13.13 0.53 -18.06
CA ALA A 245 -12.28 0.08 -19.15
C ALA A 245 -10.79 0.20 -18.83
N GLN A 246 -10.38 1.28 -18.11
CA GLN A 246 -8.98 1.48 -17.69
C GLN A 246 -8.50 0.38 -16.76
N PHE A 247 -9.27 0.06 -15.72
CA PHE A 247 -8.83 -0.89 -14.70
C PHE A 247 -9.08 -2.34 -15.07
N ASP A 248 -10.08 -2.63 -15.90
CA ASP A 248 -10.25 -3.95 -16.53
C ASP A 248 -9.03 -4.31 -17.38
N TYR A 249 -8.57 -3.37 -18.23
CA TYR A 249 -7.35 -3.55 -19.03
C TYR A 249 -6.12 -3.77 -18.13
N VAL A 250 -5.95 -2.95 -17.09
CA VAL A 250 -4.82 -3.10 -16.15
C VAL A 250 -4.86 -4.46 -15.46
N ALA A 251 -6.02 -4.91 -15.00
CA ALA A 251 -6.16 -6.21 -14.34
C ALA A 251 -5.82 -7.37 -15.27
N GLU A 252 -6.26 -7.33 -16.52
CA GLU A 252 -5.92 -8.34 -17.55
C GLU A 252 -4.41 -8.40 -17.82
N GLN A 253 -3.74 -7.24 -17.90
CA GLN A 253 -2.28 -7.21 -18.10
C GLN A 253 -1.50 -7.69 -16.88
N LEU A 254 -1.96 -7.37 -15.66
CA LEU A 254 -1.36 -7.87 -14.42
C LEU A 254 -1.58 -9.38 -14.23
N ASP A 255 -2.75 -9.90 -14.65
CA ASP A 255 -3.00 -11.36 -14.70
C ASP A 255 -2.02 -12.06 -15.65
N ALA A 256 -1.78 -11.47 -16.82
CA ALA A 256 -0.81 -11.99 -17.79
C ALA A 256 0.64 -11.96 -17.29
N LEU A 257 1.01 -11.00 -16.44
CA LEU A 257 2.30 -10.96 -15.74
C LEU A 257 2.39 -11.97 -14.58
N GLY A 258 1.26 -12.56 -14.18
CA GLY A 258 1.19 -13.59 -13.15
C GLY A 258 1.42 -13.10 -11.73
N VAL A 259 1.28 -11.80 -11.46
CA VAL A 259 1.48 -11.25 -10.09
C VAL A 259 0.61 -11.99 -9.07
N VAL A 260 1.16 -12.17 -7.86
CA VAL A 260 0.56 -13.05 -6.86
C VAL A 260 -0.78 -12.56 -6.33
N TYR A 261 -0.97 -11.23 -6.26
CA TYR A 261 -2.26 -10.65 -5.91
C TYR A 261 -2.50 -9.27 -6.51
N LEU A 262 -3.78 -8.96 -6.61
CA LEU A 262 -4.32 -7.63 -6.84
C LEU A 262 -5.00 -7.14 -5.56
N HIS A 263 -4.54 -6.03 -4.98
CA HIS A 263 -5.11 -5.40 -3.79
C HIS A 263 -5.92 -4.17 -4.20
N VAL A 264 -7.22 -4.17 -3.96
CA VAL A 264 -8.10 -3.14 -4.49
C VAL A 264 -8.76 -2.34 -3.37
N VAL A 265 -8.59 -1.02 -3.41
CA VAL A 265 -9.37 -0.08 -2.60
C VAL A 265 -10.73 0.13 -3.27
N GLU A 266 -11.76 -0.45 -2.70
CA GLU A 266 -13.14 -0.39 -3.23
C GLU A 266 -13.84 0.88 -2.73
N GLY A 267 -13.92 1.90 -3.58
CA GLY A 267 -14.47 3.22 -3.26
C GLY A 267 -13.41 4.28 -2.96
N ALA A 268 -13.76 5.29 -2.16
CA ALA A 268 -12.84 6.34 -1.72
C ALA A 268 -11.92 5.83 -0.62
N THR A 269 -10.63 6.03 -0.74
CA THR A 269 -9.63 5.60 0.25
C THR A 269 -9.95 6.16 1.64
N GLY A 270 -10.26 5.28 2.59
CA GLY A 270 -10.66 5.64 3.96
C GLY A 270 -12.01 6.37 4.07
N GLY A 271 -12.79 6.35 3.01
CA GLY A 271 -14.12 6.99 2.88
C GLY A 271 -15.20 6.01 2.43
N PRO A 272 -16.30 6.52 1.84
CA PRO A 272 -17.42 5.72 1.38
C PRO A 272 -17.03 4.78 0.23
N ARG A 273 -17.76 3.68 0.08
CA ARG A 273 -17.51 2.67 -0.95
C ARG A 273 -18.22 3.01 -2.28
N ASP A 274 -19.34 3.67 -2.25
CA ASP A 274 -20.20 4.03 -3.39
C ASP A 274 -19.97 5.48 -3.85
N VAL A 275 -18.76 5.77 -4.32
CA VAL A 275 -18.37 7.12 -4.79
C VAL A 275 -18.55 7.33 -6.29
N ALA A 276 -18.56 6.25 -7.08
CA ALA A 276 -18.81 6.26 -8.51
C ALA A 276 -19.26 4.86 -8.97
N PRO A 277 -20.00 4.75 -10.06
CA PRO A 277 -20.32 3.45 -10.65
C PRO A 277 -19.05 2.71 -11.04
N PHE A 278 -18.86 1.50 -10.51
CA PHE A 278 -17.76 0.61 -10.86
C PHE A 278 -18.12 -0.84 -10.48
N ASP A 279 -17.92 -1.76 -11.40
CA ASP A 279 -18.16 -3.18 -11.16
C ASP A 279 -16.86 -3.88 -10.70
N PHE A 280 -16.68 -3.96 -9.38
CA PHE A 280 -15.56 -4.68 -8.77
C PHE A 280 -15.63 -6.19 -9.02
N GLY A 281 -16.83 -6.74 -9.26
CA GLY A 281 -16.99 -8.15 -9.64
C GLY A 281 -16.45 -8.43 -11.03
N ALA A 282 -16.72 -7.54 -12.00
CA ALA A 282 -16.12 -7.62 -13.32
C ALA A 282 -14.60 -7.50 -13.28
N LEU A 283 -14.06 -6.54 -12.51
CA LEU A 283 -12.61 -6.40 -12.28
C LEU A 283 -12.00 -7.70 -11.71
N ARG A 284 -12.65 -8.28 -10.68
CA ARG A 284 -12.22 -9.54 -10.07
C ARG A 284 -12.15 -10.70 -11.08
N GLN A 285 -13.08 -10.75 -12.02
CA GLN A 285 -13.11 -11.78 -13.08
C GLN A 285 -11.98 -11.65 -14.10
N ARG A 286 -11.42 -10.44 -14.28
CA ARG A 286 -10.26 -10.18 -15.16
C ARG A 286 -8.95 -10.65 -14.56
N PHE A 287 -8.88 -10.79 -13.23
CA PHE A 287 -7.69 -11.21 -12.51
C PHE A 287 -7.93 -12.55 -11.81
N LYS A 288 -7.22 -13.59 -12.20
CA LYS A 288 -7.48 -14.98 -11.78
C LYS A 288 -6.76 -15.37 -10.49
N ASN A 289 -5.64 -14.70 -10.16
CA ASN A 289 -4.91 -14.94 -8.94
C ASN A 289 -5.63 -14.30 -7.72
N THR A 290 -4.93 -14.18 -6.60
CA THR A 290 -5.51 -13.71 -5.33
C THR A 290 -6.01 -12.26 -5.42
N TYR A 291 -7.26 -12.03 -5.03
CA TYR A 291 -7.84 -10.70 -4.90
C TYR A 291 -7.98 -10.31 -3.44
N ILE A 292 -7.33 -9.22 -3.05
CA ILE A 292 -7.42 -8.63 -1.71
C ILE A 292 -8.37 -7.43 -1.76
N ALA A 293 -9.51 -7.55 -1.11
CA ALA A 293 -10.48 -6.46 -1.01
C ALA A 293 -10.18 -5.56 0.20
N ASN A 294 -10.27 -4.25 0.01
CA ASN A 294 -9.97 -3.25 1.02
C ASN A 294 -10.95 -2.08 0.98
N ASN A 295 -11.12 -1.41 2.08
CA ASN A 295 -11.88 -0.22 2.38
C ASN A 295 -13.21 -0.49 3.09
N GLY A 296 -13.29 -0.06 4.37
CA GLY A 296 -14.52 -0.07 5.16
C GLY A 296 -15.07 -1.46 5.50
N TYR A 297 -14.22 -2.47 5.52
CA TYR A 297 -14.60 -3.83 5.91
C TYR A 297 -14.73 -3.97 7.43
N ASP A 298 -15.84 -4.57 7.85
CA ASP A 298 -16.06 -5.18 9.17
C ASP A 298 -16.12 -6.71 9.02
N LEU A 299 -16.39 -7.42 10.11
CA LEU A 299 -16.45 -8.89 10.13
C LEU A 299 -17.58 -9.44 9.25
N ASP A 300 -18.76 -8.80 9.29
CA ASP A 300 -19.95 -9.27 8.56
C ASP A 300 -19.76 -9.09 7.04
N LEU A 301 -19.29 -7.93 6.62
CA LEU A 301 -19.00 -7.66 5.22
C LEU A 301 -17.86 -8.56 4.72
N ALA A 302 -16.78 -8.73 5.49
CA ALA A 302 -15.68 -9.61 5.15
C ALA A 302 -16.15 -11.06 4.93
N THR A 303 -16.93 -11.58 5.87
CA THR A 303 -17.50 -12.93 5.78
C THR A 303 -18.42 -13.09 4.57
N SER A 304 -19.26 -12.08 4.30
CA SER A 304 -20.16 -12.09 3.15
C SER A 304 -19.43 -12.09 1.81
N GLN A 305 -18.37 -11.27 1.68
CA GLN A 305 -17.62 -11.18 0.42
C GLN A 305 -16.82 -12.45 0.15
N LEU A 306 -16.19 -13.04 1.17
CA LEU A 306 -15.51 -14.33 1.04
C LEU A 306 -16.48 -15.47 0.68
N ALA A 307 -17.68 -15.49 1.27
CA ALA A 307 -18.69 -16.52 0.99
C ALA A 307 -19.28 -16.43 -0.43
N LYS A 308 -19.14 -15.30 -1.09
CA LYS A 308 -19.59 -15.05 -2.48
C LYS A 308 -18.44 -15.15 -3.50
N ASP A 309 -17.25 -15.54 -3.08
CA ASP A 309 -16.04 -15.56 -3.90
C ASP A 309 -15.70 -14.20 -4.57
N HIS A 310 -16.18 -13.10 -3.93
CA HIS A 310 -15.86 -11.74 -4.39
C HIS A 310 -14.47 -11.28 -3.93
N ALA A 311 -13.89 -11.92 -2.93
CA ALA A 311 -12.54 -11.71 -2.47
C ALA A 311 -11.94 -13.02 -1.94
N ASP A 312 -10.61 -13.11 -1.98
CA ASP A 312 -9.85 -14.22 -1.41
C ASP A 312 -9.28 -13.85 -0.04
N LEU A 313 -8.85 -12.60 0.11
CA LEU A 313 -8.31 -12.01 1.35
C LEU A 313 -8.97 -10.65 1.61
N ILE A 314 -9.05 -10.25 2.88
CA ILE A 314 -9.63 -8.96 3.28
C ILE A 314 -8.59 -8.14 4.03
N ALA A 315 -8.33 -6.91 3.53
CA ALA A 315 -7.39 -6.00 4.15
C ALA A 315 -8.09 -5.01 5.09
N PHE A 316 -7.63 -4.98 6.34
CA PHE A 316 -8.08 -4.06 7.37
C PHE A 316 -6.98 -3.02 7.65
N GLY A 317 -7.35 -1.74 7.62
CA GLY A 317 -6.44 -0.64 7.95
C GLY A 317 -6.66 -0.13 9.37
N ARG A 318 -7.52 0.88 9.53
CA ARG A 318 -7.78 1.55 10.80
C ARG A 318 -8.03 0.64 12.00
N PRO A 319 -8.77 -0.49 11.87
CA PRO A 319 -8.95 -1.41 13.00
C PRO A 319 -7.64 -1.92 13.59
N PHE A 320 -6.59 -2.16 12.79
CA PHE A 320 -5.29 -2.60 13.27
C PHE A 320 -4.51 -1.53 14.03
N ILE A 321 -4.85 -0.25 13.92
CA ILE A 321 -4.13 0.81 14.63
C ILE A 321 -4.29 0.63 16.13
N GLY A 322 -5.52 0.57 16.61
CA GLY A 322 -5.84 0.42 18.03
C GLY A 322 -5.94 -1.03 18.54
N ASN A 323 -5.78 -2.02 17.64
CA ASN A 323 -5.96 -3.44 17.98
C ASN A 323 -4.84 -4.27 17.36
N PRO A 324 -3.68 -4.37 18.04
CA PRO A 324 -2.57 -5.20 17.54
C PRO A 324 -2.96 -6.68 17.37
N ASP A 325 -3.90 -7.15 18.17
CA ASP A 325 -4.50 -8.49 18.18
C ASP A 325 -5.85 -8.57 17.43
N LEU A 326 -6.01 -7.78 16.36
CA LEU A 326 -7.28 -7.67 15.63
C LEU A 326 -7.85 -9.03 15.20
N VAL A 327 -7.00 -9.94 14.74
CA VAL A 327 -7.43 -11.30 14.30
C VAL A 327 -8.12 -12.04 15.44
N GLU A 328 -7.57 -12.00 16.65
CA GLU A 328 -8.16 -12.66 17.82
C GLU A 328 -9.46 -11.98 18.24
N ARG A 329 -9.52 -10.63 18.24
CA ARG A 329 -10.74 -9.88 18.52
C ARG A 329 -11.86 -10.22 17.55
N LEU A 330 -11.57 -10.22 16.25
CA LEU A 330 -12.56 -10.59 15.22
C LEU A 330 -13.03 -12.04 15.40
N LYS A 331 -12.13 -12.96 15.72
CA LYS A 331 -12.45 -14.39 15.91
C LYS A 331 -13.34 -14.63 17.12
N GLN A 332 -13.14 -13.88 18.20
CA GLN A 332 -13.94 -13.96 19.42
C GLN A 332 -15.20 -13.07 19.40
N GLY A 333 -15.39 -12.21 18.39
CA GLY A 333 -16.42 -11.18 18.40
C GLY A 333 -16.21 -10.15 19.50
N ALA A 334 -14.97 -9.93 19.93
CA ALA A 334 -14.64 -9.00 20.99
C ALA A 334 -14.71 -7.54 20.51
N PRO A 335 -14.99 -6.57 21.41
CA PRO A 335 -15.01 -5.16 21.06
C PRO A 335 -13.67 -4.67 20.51
N LEU A 336 -13.71 -3.80 19.49
CA LEU A 336 -12.51 -3.15 18.99
C LEU A 336 -12.23 -1.86 19.77
N SER A 337 -10.97 -1.67 20.15
CA SER A 337 -10.50 -0.43 20.76
C SER A 337 -10.41 0.67 19.69
N ALA A 338 -10.88 1.87 20.03
CA ALA A 338 -10.64 3.05 19.21
C ALA A 338 -9.15 3.45 19.29
N PHE A 339 -8.62 4.00 18.20
CA PHE A 339 -7.31 4.64 18.21
C PHE A 339 -7.43 6.14 18.46
N ASP A 340 -6.36 6.74 19.00
CA ASP A 340 -6.28 8.19 19.18
C ASP A 340 -5.87 8.87 17.86
N PRO A 341 -6.72 9.68 17.22
CA PRO A 341 -6.39 10.40 15.99
C PRO A 341 -5.17 11.33 16.11
N ALA A 342 -4.89 11.86 17.30
CA ALA A 342 -3.75 12.75 17.54
C ALA A 342 -2.40 12.03 17.43
N THR A 343 -2.38 10.71 17.56
CA THR A 343 -1.18 9.88 17.50
C THR A 343 -1.03 9.09 16.21
N LEU A 344 -1.86 9.37 15.20
CA LEU A 344 -1.82 8.64 13.93
C LEU A 344 -0.49 8.80 13.21
N TYR A 345 0.06 10.01 13.19
CA TYR A 345 1.25 10.35 12.42
C TYR A 345 2.33 10.96 13.33
N GLY A 346 3.58 10.56 13.10
CA GLY A 346 4.72 11.06 13.87
C GLY A 346 4.74 10.58 15.32
N GLY A 347 5.61 11.19 16.14
CA GLY A 347 5.79 10.84 17.55
C GLY A 347 6.63 9.58 17.76
N GLY A 348 6.60 9.07 19.00
CA GLY A 348 7.36 7.90 19.44
C GLY A 348 6.48 6.65 19.61
N ALA A 349 6.59 6.02 20.79
CA ALA A 349 5.88 4.79 21.15
C ALA A 349 4.36 5.00 21.31
N ALA A 350 3.95 6.18 21.82
CA ALA A 350 2.55 6.49 22.10
C ALA A 350 1.68 6.45 20.84
N GLY A 351 0.55 5.73 20.92
CA GLY A 351 -0.36 5.51 19.80
C GLY A 351 0.23 4.66 18.66
N TYR A 352 1.35 3.96 18.92
CA TYR A 352 2.02 3.11 17.95
C TYR A 352 2.18 1.68 18.46
N ILE A 353 2.85 1.50 19.60
CA ILE A 353 3.15 0.19 20.18
C ILE A 353 2.52 -0.04 21.58
N ASP A 354 1.79 0.91 22.11
CA ASP A 354 1.23 0.92 23.47
C ASP A 354 -0.28 0.58 23.53
N TYR A 355 -0.93 0.26 22.41
CA TYR A 355 -2.30 -0.22 22.43
C TYR A 355 -2.36 -1.64 23.03
N PRO A 356 -3.21 -1.87 24.06
CA PRO A 356 -3.27 -3.14 24.75
C PRO A 356 -3.95 -4.21 23.89
N THR A 357 -3.47 -5.43 24.00
CA THR A 357 -4.15 -6.63 23.53
C THR A 357 -5.37 -6.94 24.40
N LEU A 358 -6.24 -7.84 23.93
CA LEU A 358 -7.40 -8.32 24.71
C LEU A 358 -6.98 -8.98 26.04
N ALA A 359 -5.87 -9.75 26.00
CA ALA A 359 -5.33 -10.39 27.18
C ALA A 359 -4.83 -9.37 28.22
N GLU A 360 -4.13 -8.31 27.78
CA GLU A 360 -3.62 -7.25 28.68
C GLU A 360 -4.75 -6.40 29.26
N SER A 361 -5.81 -6.13 28.44
CA SER A 361 -6.98 -5.38 28.90
C SER A 361 -7.75 -6.09 30.00
N SER A 362 -7.81 -7.43 29.99
CA SER A 362 -8.51 -8.24 31.00
C SER A 362 -7.77 -8.28 32.34
N VAL A 363 -6.45 -8.13 32.34
CA VAL A 363 -5.63 -8.09 33.57
C VAL A 363 -5.75 -6.75 34.30
N SER A 364 -5.94 -5.65 33.55
CA SER A 364 -6.07 -4.30 34.12
C SER A 364 -7.46 -4.03 34.73
N ALA A 365 -8.45 -4.88 34.51
CA ALA A 365 -9.82 -4.77 35.01
C ALA A 365 -10.07 -5.54 36.32
N ASN A 366 -9.10 -6.29 36.81
CA ASN A 366 -9.10 -7.01 38.10
C ASN A 366 -8.15 -6.32 39.10
#